data_d945e6b0c2beeee4357486ccedbbe7e9
#
_entry.id   d945e6b0c2beeee4357486ccedbbe7e9
#
_cell.length_a   1.000
_cell.length_b   1.000
_cell.length_c   1.000
_cell.angle_alpha   90.00
_cell.angle_beta   90.00
_cell.angle_gamma   90.00
#
_symmetry.space_group_name_H-M   'P 1'
#
loop_
_entity.id
_entity.type
_entity.pdbx_description
1 polymer ?
#
loop_
_entity_poly.entity_id
_entity_poly.type
_entity_poly.pdbx_seq_one_letter_code
_entity_poly.pdbx_strand_id
1 'polypeptide(L)'
;WGMIVDPNAKAIFGVDDAGLEDIKRLLLRINNLAIEGKPEDLVITTHVCRGNFHSTYASSGAYDSVAETLFAGENVSAYYLEFDDERSGGFEPLKAVSGDKKVVLGLITSKKPELEDKQTVIDRIHDAAKYISLDRLCLSPQCGFASCEIGNKLTEEEQWAKLALVKEIAEEVWG
;
A
#
# COMPACT_ATOMS: atom_id res chain seq x y z
N TRP A 1 -8.03 -6.07 3.84
CA TRP A 1 -7.93 -4.68 4.33
C TRP A 1 -8.43 -3.67 3.30
N GLY A 2 -8.13 -3.84 1.98
CA GLY A 2 -8.55 -2.88 0.96
C GLY A 2 -10.05 -2.62 0.87
N MET A 3 -10.90 -3.59 1.18
CA MET A 3 -12.36 -3.39 1.25
C MET A 3 -12.80 -2.76 2.58
N ILE A 4 -12.00 -2.86 3.63
CA ILE A 4 -12.32 -2.27 4.95
C ILE A 4 -12.06 -0.76 4.97
N VAL A 5 -11.11 -0.27 4.18
CA VAL A 5 -10.86 1.18 4.07
C VAL A 5 -11.96 1.91 3.29
N ASP A 6 -12.80 1.18 2.54
CA ASP A 6 -13.88 1.78 1.75
C ASP A 6 -14.93 2.44 2.66
N PRO A 7 -15.39 3.66 2.34
CA PRO A 7 -16.45 4.33 3.10
C PRO A 7 -17.73 3.50 3.25
N ASN A 8 -17.98 2.57 2.31
CA ASN A 8 -19.13 1.66 2.32
C ASN A 8 -18.85 0.32 3.00
N ALA A 9 -17.70 0.15 3.67
CA ALA A 9 -17.29 -1.13 4.25
C ALA A 9 -18.40 -1.79 5.10
N LYS A 10 -19.10 -1.03 5.93
CA LYS A 10 -20.21 -1.56 6.74
C LYS A 10 -21.32 -2.18 5.87
N ALA A 11 -21.69 -1.53 4.79
CA ALA A 11 -22.70 -2.05 3.88
C ALA A 11 -22.18 -3.28 3.10
N ILE A 12 -20.90 -3.25 2.68
CA ILE A 12 -20.25 -4.35 1.97
C ILE A 12 -20.24 -5.63 2.82
N PHE A 13 -19.92 -5.50 4.10
CA PHE A 13 -19.87 -6.64 5.02
C PHE A 13 -21.20 -6.94 5.75
N GLY A 14 -22.21 -6.08 5.58
CA GLY A 14 -23.51 -6.25 6.23
C GLY A 14 -23.45 -6.11 7.75
N VAL A 15 -22.62 -5.22 8.28
CA VAL A 15 -22.37 -5.04 9.72
C VAL A 15 -22.50 -3.58 10.14
N ASP A 16 -22.61 -3.36 11.45
CA ASP A 16 -22.49 -2.04 12.08
C ASP A 16 -21.03 -1.70 12.45
N ASP A 17 -20.80 -0.61 13.18
CA ASP A 17 -19.47 -0.19 13.59
C ASP A 17 -18.77 -1.25 14.48
N ALA A 18 -19.49 -1.86 15.41
CA ALA A 18 -18.95 -2.89 16.29
C ALA A 18 -18.55 -4.14 15.49
N GLY A 19 -19.41 -4.57 14.56
CA GLY A 19 -19.12 -5.69 13.66
C GLY A 19 -17.93 -5.43 12.75
N LEU A 20 -17.75 -4.20 12.25
CA LEU A 20 -16.57 -3.85 11.45
C LEU A 20 -15.28 -3.92 12.28
N GLU A 21 -15.30 -3.46 13.53
CA GLU A 21 -14.16 -3.58 14.44
C GLU A 21 -13.85 -5.06 14.77
N ASP A 22 -14.87 -5.92 14.93
CA ASP A 22 -14.66 -7.35 15.10
C ASP A 22 -14.01 -7.99 13.88
N ILE A 23 -14.41 -7.60 12.66
CA ILE A 23 -13.78 -8.05 11.41
C ILE A 23 -12.31 -7.63 11.36
N LYS A 24 -11.99 -6.39 11.69
CA LYS A 24 -10.59 -5.91 11.73
C LYS A 24 -9.75 -6.74 12.70
N ARG A 25 -10.24 -6.97 13.92
CA ARG A 25 -9.56 -7.80 14.92
C ARG A 25 -9.37 -9.24 14.46
N LEU A 26 -10.38 -9.80 13.82
CA LEU A 26 -10.31 -11.16 13.27
C LEU A 26 -9.26 -11.26 12.16
N LEU A 27 -9.25 -10.34 11.20
CA LEU A 27 -8.27 -10.32 10.12
C LEU A 27 -6.85 -10.16 10.65
N LEU A 28 -6.63 -9.23 11.57
CA LEU A 28 -5.32 -9.07 12.22
C LEU A 28 -4.86 -10.36 12.89
N ARG A 29 -5.75 -11.01 13.65
CA ARG A 29 -5.45 -12.28 14.31
C ARG A 29 -5.09 -13.38 13.29
N ILE A 30 -5.87 -13.52 12.23
CA ILE A 30 -5.64 -14.55 11.19
C ILE A 30 -4.29 -14.31 10.51
N ASN A 31 -3.99 -13.07 10.11
CA ASN A 31 -2.73 -12.74 9.46
C ASN A 31 -1.53 -13.04 10.38
N ASN A 32 -1.59 -12.62 11.65
CA ASN A 32 -0.52 -12.90 12.60
C ASN A 32 -0.35 -14.40 12.89
N LEU A 33 -1.45 -15.16 13.00
CA LEU A 33 -1.38 -16.61 13.17
C LEU A 33 -0.76 -17.31 11.94
N ALA A 34 -1.04 -16.80 10.73
CA ALA A 34 -0.50 -17.39 9.50
C ALA A 34 1.03 -17.30 9.38
N ILE A 35 1.63 -16.33 10.08
CA ILE A 35 3.09 -16.11 10.09
C ILE A 35 3.75 -16.44 11.43
N GLU A 36 2.98 -16.96 12.39
CA GLU A 36 3.49 -17.37 13.68
C GLU A 36 4.51 -18.51 13.52
N GLY A 37 5.62 -18.42 14.25
CA GLY A 37 6.70 -19.42 14.20
C GLY A 37 7.54 -19.39 12.92
N LYS A 38 7.43 -18.34 12.09
CA LYS A 38 8.33 -18.16 10.96
C LYS A 38 9.81 -18.12 11.40
N PRO A 39 10.77 -18.57 10.57
CA PRO A 39 12.19 -18.37 10.83
C PRO A 39 12.53 -16.88 11.08
N GLU A 40 13.49 -16.60 11.95
CA GLU A 40 13.87 -15.22 12.31
C GLU A 40 14.38 -14.42 11.11
N ASP A 41 15.09 -15.06 10.19
CA ASP A 41 15.65 -14.48 8.97
C ASP A 41 14.63 -14.34 7.83
N LEU A 42 13.39 -14.85 7.99
CA LEU A 42 12.35 -14.73 6.98
C LEU A 42 11.66 -13.35 7.06
N VAL A 43 11.87 -12.55 6.03
CA VAL A 43 11.19 -11.27 5.85
C VAL A 43 9.79 -11.50 5.29
N ILE A 44 8.77 -11.12 6.07
CA ILE A 44 7.36 -11.14 5.63
C ILE A 44 6.92 -9.72 5.34
N THR A 45 6.30 -9.53 4.19
CA THR A 45 5.67 -8.27 3.80
C THR A 45 4.21 -8.49 3.44
N THR A 46 3.39 -7.45 3.54
CA THR A 46 1.99 -7.49 3.12
C THR A 46 1.67 -6.34 2.16
N HIS A 47 0.78 -6.59 1.23
CA HIS A 47 0.24 -5.58 0.32
C HIS A 47 -1.23 -5.31 0.64
N VAL A 48 -1.58 -4.05 0.80
CA VAL A 48 -2.98 -3.63 0.99
C VAL A 48 -3.53 -3.13 -0.34
N CYS A 49 -4.10 -4.06 -1.10
CA CYS A 49 -4.64 -3.80 -2.44
C CYS A 49 -6.07 -3.30 -2.38
N ARG A 50 -6.41 -2.32 -3.24
CA ARG A 50 -7.78 -1.84 -3.48
C ARG A 50 -8.38 -2.39 -4.78
N GLY A 51 -7.75 -3.38 -5.38
CA GLY A 51 -8.14 -4.00 -6.65
C GLY A 51 -7.26 -3.55 -7.81
N ASN A 52 -6.95 -4.50 -8.67
CA ASN A 52 -6.11 -4.28 -9.85
C ASN A 52 -6.51 -5.24 -10.97
N PHE A 53 -7.65 -4.98 -11.60
CA PHE A 53 -8.17 -5.78 -12.70
C PHE A 53 -8.27 -4.91 -13.95
N HIS A 54 -7.45 -5.23 -14.97
CA HIS A 54 -7.44 -4.54 -16.26
C HIS A 54 -7.47 -3.00 -16.13
N SER A 55 -6.55 -2.45 -15.35
CA SER A 55 -6.43 -1.02 -15.04
C SER A 55 -7.58 -0.41 -14.24
N THR A 56 -8.39 -1.24 -13.54
CA THR A 56 -9.45 -0.77 -12.64
C THR A 56 -9.14 -1.11 -11.19
N TYR A 57 -9.88 -0.50 -10.28
CA TYR A 57 -9.86 -0.82 -8.84
C TYR A 57 -11.28 -1.15 -8.34
N ALA A 58 -11.40 -1.82 -7.20
CA ALA A 58 -12.66 -2.28 -6.62
C ALA A 58 -13.11 -1.43 -5.42
N SER A 59 -12.18 -0.79 -4.72
CA SER A 59 -12.48 0.01 -3.52
C SER A 59 -11.64 1.28 -3.46
N SER A 60 -12.06 2.23 -2.65
CA SER A 60 -11.34 3.48 -2.37
C SER A 60 -11.41 3.78 -0.87
N GLY A 61 -10.59 4.71 -0.39
CA GLY A 61 -10.60 5.15 0.99
C GLY A 61 -9.20 5.28 1.57
N ALA A 62 -9.05 6.22 2.49
CA ALA A 62 -7.81 6.45 3.23
C ALA A 62 -7.55 5.33 4.23
N TYR A 63 -6.30 5.18 4.66
CA TYR A 63 -5.90 4.14 5.61
C TYR A 63 -6.27 4.47 7.07
N ASP A 64 -6.85 5.64 7.35
CA ASP A 64 -7.18 6.10 8.71
C ASP A 64 -8.01 5.08 9.49
N SER A 65 -9.01 4.48 8.84
CA SER A 65 -9.92 3.52 9.49
C SER A 65 -9.26 2.21 9.91
N VAL A 66 -8.09 1.88 9.41
CA VAL A 66 -7.37 0.63 9.71
C VAL A 66 -6.01 0.85 10.37
N ALA A 67 -5.51 2.09 10.42
CA ALA A 67 -4.15 2.40 10.82
C ALA A 67 -3.78 1.82 12.19
N GLU A 68 -4.57 2.09 13.22
CA GLU A 68 -4.31 1.63 14.59
C GLU A 68 -4.33 0.10 14.71
N THR A 69 -5.21 -0.57 13.97
CA THR A 69 -5.29 -2.03 14.02
C THR A 69 -4.22 -2.68 13.16
N LEU A 70 -4.12 -2.26 11.89
CA LEU A 70 -3.25 -2.89 10.92
C LEU A 70 -1.78 -2.52 11.15
N PHE A 71 -1.45 -1.21 11.10
CA PHE A 71 -0.06 -0.77 11.10
C PHE A 71 0.63 -0.95 12.46
N ALA A 72 -0.13 -0.79 13.56
CA ALA A 72 0.41 -1.06 14.87
C ALA A 72 0.49 -2.56 15.19
N GLY A 73 -0.48 -3.36 14.72
CA GLY A 73 -0.70 -4.72 15.23
C GLY A 73 -0.18 -5.87 14.38
N GLU A 74 0.00 -5.70 13.06
CA GLU A 74 0.41 -6.82 12.19
C GLU A 74 1.92 -7.08 12.28
N ASN A 75 2.31 -8.35 12.40
CA ASN A 75 3.71 -8.78 12.64
C ASN A 75 4.52 -8.96 11.34
N VAL A 76 4.43 -8.00 10.44
CA VAL A 76 5.17 -7.96 9.18
C VAL A 76 6.39 -7.04 9.26
N SER A 77 7.33 -7.23 8.34
CA SER A 77 8.53 -6.39 8.22
C SER A 77 8.29 -5.13 7.40
N ALA A 78 7.33 -5.18 6.47
CA ALA A 78 6.98 -4.02 5.63
C ALA A 78 5.55 -4.10 5.10
N TYR A 79 5.00 -2.92 4.81
CA TYR A 79 3.73 -2.71 4.11
C TYR A 79 3.98 -2.16 2.72
N TYR A 80 3.36 -2.75 1.70
CA TYR A 80 3.21 -2.18 0.36
C TYR A 80 1.85 -1.52 0.25
N LEU A 81 1.83 -0.19 0.20
CA LEU A 81 0.60 0.61 0.29
C LEU A 81 0.38 1.41 -0.99
N GLU A 82 -0.85 1.42 -1.48
CA GLU A 82 -1.25 2.21 -2.65
C GLU A 82 -1.42 3.68 -2.27
N PHE A 83 -0.68 4.54 -2.96
CA PHE A 83 -0.76 6.00 -2.83
C PHE A 83 -0.64 6.72 -4.19
N ASP A 84 -1.01 6.05 -5.28
CA ASP A 84 -0.84 6.56 -6.64
C ASP A 84 -1.82 7.69 -7.02
N ASP A 85 -2.96 7.79 -6.32
CA ASP A 85 -3.94 8.85 -6.55
C ASP A 85 -4.71 9.25 -5.28
N GLU A 86 -5.66 10.19 -5.43
CA GLU A 86 -6.44 10.79 -4.33
C GLU A 86 -7.32 9.78 -3.57
N ARG A 87 -7.69 8.64 -4.18
CA ARG A 87 -8.53 7.62 -3.52
C ARG A 87 -7.89 7.03 -2.26
N SER A 88 -6.58 7.14 -2.13
CA SER A 88 -5.80 6.57 -1.03
C SER A 88 -5.70 7.48 0.19
N GLY A 89 -6.12 8.75 0.09
CA GLY A 89 -6.00 9.73 1.16
C GLY A 89 -4.57 10.23 1.37
N GLY A 90 -4.30 10.80 2.53
CA GLY A 90 -2.99 11.34 2.93
C GLY A 90 -2.09 10.32 3.63
N PHE A 91 -0.94 10.81 4.10
CA PHE A 91 0.09 9.99 4.75
C PHE A 91 -0.01 9.96 6.28
N GLU A 92 -0.94 10.71 6.89
CA GLU A 92 -1.14 10.76 8.34
C GLU A 92 -1.25 9.38 9.02
N PRO A 93 -1.91 8.38 8.41
CA PRO A 93 -2.03 7.04 8.98
C PRO A 93 -0.69 6.35 9.22
N LEU A 94 0.38 6.75 8.52
CA LEU A 94 1.73 6.17 8.67
C LEU A 94 2.33 6.38 10.07
N LYS A 95 1.81 7.33 10.86
CA LYS A 95 2.19 7.51 12.28
C LYS A 95 1.96 6.26 13.11
N ALA A 96 0.99 5.43 12.72
CA ALA A 96 0.64 4.19 13.44
C ALA A 96 1.58 3.02 13.11
N VAL A 97 2.49 3.15 12.16
CA VAL A 97 3.43 2.07 11.77
C VAL A 97 4.44 1.86 12.88
N SER A 98 4.25 0.81 13.67
CA SER A 98 5.02 0.51 14.87
C SER A 98 6.39 -0.12 14.58
N GLY A 99 7.31 0.02 15.54
CA GLY A 99 8.63 -0.60 15.49
C GLY A 99 9.49 -0.06 14.34
N ASP A 100 10.26 -0.95 13.74
CA ASP A 100 11.17 -0.69 12.61
C ASP A 100 10.58 -1.09 11.24
N LYS A 101 9.29 -1.38 11.19
CA LYS A 101 8.59 -1.76 9.95
C LYS A 101 8.78 -0.71 8.88
N LYS A 102 9.04 -1.17 7.66
CA LYS A 102 9.14 -0.29 6.48
C LYS A 102 7.78 -0.07 5.82
N VAL A 103 7.68 1.03 5.10
CA VAL A 103 6.55 1.35 4.23
C VAL A 103 7.05 1.53 2.80
N VAL A 104 6.55 0.73 1.89
CA VAL A 104 6.81 0.85 0.46
C VAL A 104 5.67 1.65 -0.14
N LEU A 105 5.97 2.90 -0.51
CA LEU A 105 5.01 3.85 -1.07
C LEU A 105 4.75 3.49 -2.54
N GLY A 106 3.57 3.01 -2.84
CA GLY A 106 3.09 2.74 -4.18
C GLY A 106 2.62 4.04 -4.86
N LEU A 107 3.56 4.90 -5.25
CA LEU A 107 3.28 6.22 -5.82
C LEU A 107 3.17 6.22 -7.35
N ILE A 108 3.67 5.18 -8.00
CA ILE A 108 3.65 5.05 -9.46
C ILE A 108 2.48 4.16 -9.86
N THR A 109 1.52 4.70 -10.61
CA THR A 109 0.33 3.92 -11.00
C THR A 109 0.68 2.83 -12.00
N SER A 110 0.13 1.63 -11.77
CA SER A 110 0.17 0.53 -12.75
C SER A 110 -1.10 0.49 -13.63
N LYS A 111 -1.94 1.53 -13.59
CA LYS A 111 -3.24 1.55 -14.26
C LYS A 111 -3.28 2.43 -15.50
N LYS A 112 -2.31 3.33 -15.65
CA LYS A 112 -2.20 4.29 -16.75
C LYS A 112 -0.78 4.31 -17.29
N PRO A 113 -0.60 4.48 -18.62
CA PRO A 113 0.72 4.48 -19.26
C PRO A 113 1.55 5.73 -18.98
N GLU A 114 0.93 6.87 -18.74
CA GLU A 114 1.62 8.14 -18.55
C GLU A 114 2.60 8.04 -17.38
N LEU A 115 3.84 8.53 -17.58
CA LEU A 115 4.81 8.62 -16.50
C LEU A 115 4.42 9.75 -15.55
N GLU A 116 4.58 9.49 -14.27
CA GLU A 116 4.48 10.50 -13.23
C GLU A 116 5.60 11.53 -13.35
N ASP A 117 5.32 12.76 -12.94
CA ASP A 117 6.36 13.77 -12.81
C ASP A 117 7.29 13.41 -11.65
N LYS A 118 8.58 13.28 -11.97
CA LYS A 118 9.62 12.84 -11.03
C LYS A 118 9.67 13.68 -9.76
N GLN A 119 9.65 15.02 -9.90
CA GLN A 119 9.74 15.92 -8.76
C GLN A 119 8.51 15.80 -7.87
N THR A 120 7.33 15.67 -8.47
CA THR A 120 6.08 15.46 -7.72
C THR A 120 6.15 14.18 -6.88
N VAL A 121 6.72 13.09 -7.40
CA VAL A 121 6.88 11.84 -6.63
C VAL A 121 7.87 12.03 -5.48
N ILE A 122 8.99 12.70 -5.73
CA ILE A 122 10.00 13.03 -4.69
C ILE A 122 9.37 13.88 -3.58
N ASP A 123 8.62 14.91 -3.93
CA ASP A 123 7.94 15.78 -2.96
C ASP A 123 6.95 14.97 -2.12
N ARG A 124 6.21 14.03 -2.70
CA ARG A 124 5.30 13.14 -1.96
C ARG A 124 6.04 12.17 -1.04
N ILE A 125 7.23 11.69 -1.40
CA ILE A 125 8.07 10.90 -0.49
C ILE A 125 8.46 11.75 0.74
N HIS A 126 8.87 13.00 0.52
CA HIS A 126 9.19 13.92 1.62
C HIS A 126 7.97 14.30 2.46
N ASP A 127 6.79 14.38 1.86
CA ASP A 127 5.53 14.56 2.60
C ASP A 127 5.23 13.36 3.51
N ALA A 128 5.41 12.14 3.03
CA ALA A 128 5.30 10.93 3.84
C ALA A 128 6.34 10.91 4.97
N ALA A 129 7.55 11.40 4.72
CA ALA A 129 8.62 11.48 5.70
C ALA A 129 8.34 12.42 6.90
N LYS A 130 7.27 13.22 6.85
CA LYS A 130 6.78 13.99 8.01
C LYS A 130 6.11 13.11 9.07
N TYR A 131 5.73 11.88 8.72
CA TYR A 131 4.96 10.96 9.58
C TYR A 131 5.74 9.70 9.97
N ILE A 132 6.72 9.30 9.18
CA ILE A 132 7.60 8.15 9.40
C ILE A 132 8.98 8.49 8.84
N SER A 133 10.06 8.07 9.49
CA SER A 133 11.43 8.44 9.06
C SER A 133 11.76 7.94 7.65
N LEU A 134 12.51 8.74 6.89
CA LEU A 134 12.83 8.49 5.48
C LEU A 134 13.55 7.15 5.25
N ASP A 135 14.37 6.70 6.20
CA ASP A 135 15.09 5.42 6.17
C ASP A 135 14.15 4.20 6.28
N ARG A 136 12.91 4.42 6.71
CA ARG A 136 11.85 3.41 6.76
C ARG A 136 10.92 3.47 5.53
N LEU A 137 11.12 4.43 4.63
CA LEU A 137 10.35 4.56 3.39
C LEU A 137 11.08 3.90 2.22
N CYS A 138 10.31 3.35 1.30
CA CYS A 138 10.75 2.83 0.01
C CYS A 138 9.73 3.25 -1.05
N LEU A 139 10.09 3.09 -2.33
CA LEU A 139 9.22 3.41 -3.46
C LEU A 139 8.91 2.15 -4.28
N SER A 140 7.68 2.04 -4.78
CA SER A 140 7.27 1.01 -5.74
C SER A 140 6.16 1.50 -6.67
N PRO A 141 5.84 0.75 -7.74
CA PRO A 141 4.53 0.85 -8.35
C PRO A 141 3.42 0.55 -7.33
N GLN A 142 2.25 1.11 -7.58
CA GLN A 142 1.08 0.99 -6.70
C GLN A 142 0.65 -0.48 -6.52
N CYS A 143 0.76 -1.28 -7.59
CA CYS A 143 0.46 -2.72 -7.62
C CYS A 143 1.29 -3.37 -8.74
N GLY A 144 1.06 -4.65 -9.05
CA GLY A 144 1.61 -5.27 -10.25
C GLY A 144 0.96 -4.74 -11.53
N PHE A 145 1.56 -5.02 -12.69
CA PHE A 145 1.06 -4.64 -14.01
C PHE A 145 0.14 -5.68 -14.64
N ALA A 146 0.06 -6.87 -14.03
CA ALA A 146 -0.81 -7.95 -14.47
C ALA A 146 -1.25 -8.78 -13.25
N SER A 147 -2.40 -8.44 -12.67
CA SER A 147 -3.00 -9.21 -11.55
C SER A 147 -3.77 -10.45 -12.04
N CYS A 148 -3.98 -10.56 -13.33
CA CYS A 148 -4.59 -11.70 -14.02
C CYS A 148 -4.04 -11.80 -15.45
N GLU A 149 -4.41 -12.85 -16.18
CA GLU A 149 -3.89 -13.17 -17.51
C GLU A 149 -4.03 -12.05 -18.56
N ILE A 150 -5.08 -11.23 -18.45
CA ILE A 150 -5.29 -10.11 -19.40
C ILE A 150 -4.38 -8.91 -19.12
N GLY A 151 -3.78 -8.82 -17.94
CA GLY A 151 -2.93 -7.69 -17.53
C GLY A 151 -3.67 -6.35 -17.43
N ASN A 152 -2.92 -5.29 -17.19
CA ASN A 152 -3.39 -3.91 -17.26
C ASN A 152 -3.26 -3.35 -18.68
N LYS A 153 -3.83 -2.16 -18.93
CA LYS A 153 -3.84 -1.49 -20.24
C LYS A 153 -2.54 -0.73 -20.53
N LEU A 154 -1.42 -1.32 -20.17
CA LEU A 154 -0.08 -0.78 -20.45
C LEU A 154 0.68 -1.78 -21.31
N THR A 155 1.52 -1.25 -22.20
CA THR A 155 2.49 -2.07 -22.94
C THR A 155 3.66 -2.48 -22.05
N GLU A 156 4.46 -3.43 -22.54
CA GLU A 156 5.68 -3.84 -21.84
C GLU A 156 6.70 -2.67 -21.77
N GLU A 157 6.83 -1.88 -22.81
CA GLU A 157 7.70 -0.71 -22.84
C GLU A 157 7.27 0.35 -21.81
N GLU A 158 5.99 0.61 -21.68
CA GLU A 158 5.43 1.53 -20.68
C GLU A 158 5.66 1.02 -19.26
N GLN A 159 5.53 -0.28 -19.02
CA GLN A 159 5.89 -0.90 -17.74
C GLN A 159 7.38 -0.68 -17.43
N TRP A 160 8.28 -0.96 -18.39
CA TRP A 160 9.70 -0.77 -18.18
C TRP A 160 10.09 0.70 -17.96
N ALA A 161 9.42 1.63 -18.63
CA ALA A 161 9.62 3.06 -18.41
C ALA A 161 9.25 3.47 -16.97
N LYS A 162 8.13 2.97 -16.45
CA LYS A 162 7.72 3.21 -15.05
C LYS A 162 8.70 2.60 -14.04
N LEU A 163 9.19 1.40 -14.28
CA LEU A 163 10.20 0.78 -13.41
C LEU A 163 11.53 1.51 -13.45
N ALA A 164 11.93 2.04 -14.61
CA ALA A 164 13.10 2.90 -14.73
C ALA A 164 12.94 4.20 -13.92
N LEU A 165 11.75 4.83 -13.97
CA LEU A 165 11.44 6.01 -13.17
C LEU A 165 11.51 5.72 -11.66
N VAL A 166 10.95 4.58 -11.21
CA VAL A 166 11.08 4.15 -9.80
C VAL A 166 12.53 4.04 -9.38
N LYS A 167 13.37 3.41 -10.21
CA LYS A 167 14.81 3.26 -9.94
C LYS A 167 15.51 4.62 -9.86
N GLU A 168 15.28 5.49 -10.83
CA GLU A 168 15.89 6.83 -10.89
C GLU A 168 15.53 7.66 -9.64
N ILE A 169 14.26 7.66 -9.23
CA ILE A 169 13.83 8.36 -8.03
C ILE A 169 14.46 7.74 -6.77
N ALA A 170 14.50 6.42 -6.69
CA ALA A 170 15.08 5.74 -5.53
C ALA A 170 16.59 6.04 -5.37
N GLU A 171 17.32 6.09 -6.47
CA GLU A 171 18.75 6.48 -6.49
C GLU A 171 18.96 7.94 -6.08
N GLU A 172 18.03 8.84 -6.40
CA GLU A 172 18.11 10.25 -6.01
C GLU A 172 17.77 10.47 -4.52
N VAL A 173 16.77 9.75 -3.99
CA VAL A 173 16.27 9.97 -2.63
C VAL A 173 17.10 9.22 -1.57
N TRP A 174 17.61 8.03 -1.89
CA TRP A 174 18.29 7.15 -0.92
C TRP A 174 19.70 6.73 -1.34
N GLY A 175 20.21 7.13 -2.52
CA GLY A 175 21.52 6.75 -3.06
C GLY A 175 22.73 7.50 -2.53
#